data_fe52a23630d76c12f03f8b130da81f95
#
_entry.id   fe52a23630d76c12f03f8b130da81f95
#
_cell.length_a   1.000
_cell.length_b   1.000
_cell.length_c   1.000
_cell.angle_alpha   90.00
_cell.angle_beta   90.00
_cell.angle_gamma   90.00
#
_symmetry.space_group_name_H-M   'P 1'
#
loop_
_entity.id
_entity.type
_entity.pdbx_description
1 polymer ?
#
loop_
_entity_poly.entity_id
_entity_poly.type
_entity_poly.pdbx_seq_one_letter_code
_entity_poly.pdbx_strand_id
1 'polypeptide(L)'
;MTRVGVQDRLVPGATLREKYEAARRFGFDALELSERPAFDEARAAIREKIPVTAIAGGYRGWLIDPDPEKIAAARADIASLIDLAGELGTGIVVVPIWGRTRNVPGIATGRTRDEDETLFLEGLRPLAAHAERAGARIFIEPLNRYQNDVCVTIADAIRFRDAIDSAALFVVGDTFHMNIEEADMASSLADAGERLGYVQMADSQRFEPGAGHIDFSSIFAALGGMGYEGDIGIECSSLSGDPEVVLPRTTALIRDLIRESELAV
;
A
#
# COMPACT_ATOMS: atom_id res chain seq x y z
N MET A 1 -7.19 -5.27 15.97
CA MET A 1 -5.90 -4.81 16.53
C MET A 1 -4.97 -4.45 15.36
N THR A 2 -4.65 -3.18 15.21
CA THR A 2 -3.81 -2.64 14.13
C THR A 2 -2.37 -3.13 14.26
N ARG A 3 -1.88 -3.87 13.24
CA ARG A 3 -0.48 -4.29 13.18
C ARG A 3 0.35 -3.22 12.48
N VAL A 4 1.58 -3.04 12.94
CA VAL A 4 2.57 -2.16 12.30
C VAL A 4 3.61 -3.02 11.60
N GLY A 5 3.65 -2.95 10.28
CA GLY A 5 4.61 -3.62 9.43
C GLY A 5 5.69 -2.69 8.91
N VAL A 6 6.72 -3.28 8.33
CA VAL A 6 7.80 -2.56 7.62
C VAL A 6 8.13 -3.31 6.34
N GLN A 7 8.46 -2.57 5.27
CA GLN A 7 8.91 -3.20 4.02
C GLN A 7 10.16 -4.05 4.26
N ASP A 8 10.12 -5.28 3.77
CA ASP A 8 11.16 -6.29 3.95
C ASP A 8 12.54 -5.83 3.42
N ARG A 9 12.57 -4.92 2.45
CA ARG A 9 13.81 -4.33 1.92
C ARG A 9 14.47 -3.28 2.83
N LEU A 10 13.75 -2.77 3.83
CA LEU A 10 14.25 -1.74 4.76
C LEU A 10 14.92 -2.34 6.00
N VAL A 11 14.75 -3.62 6.24
CA VAL A 11 15.31 -4.32 7.39
C VAL A 11 16.46 -5.21 7.00
N PRO A 12 17.51 -5.35 7.86
CA PRO A 12 18.63 -6.21 7.57
C PRO A 12 18.25 -7.69 7.63
N GLY A 13 18.87 -8.49 6.78
CA GLY A 13 18.70 -9.95 6.71
C GLY A 13 18.91 -10.47 5.29
N ALA A 14 19.48 -11.65 5.16
CA ALA A 14 19.68 -12.33 3.88
C ALA A 14 18.45 -13.18 3.48
N THR A 15 17.68 -13.62 4.46
CA THR A 15 16.45 -14.41 4.27
C THR A 15 15.26 -13.65 4.83
N LEU A 16 14.05 -14.01 4.36
CA LEU A 16 12.82 -13.40 4.86
C LEU A 16 12.65 -13.60 6.39
N ARG A 17 13.10 -14.75 6.90
CA ARG A 17 13.11 -15.05 8.33
C ARG A 17 14.03 -14.09 9.10
N GLU A 18 15.24 -13.89 8.66
CA GLU A 18 16.18 -12.94 9.28
C GLU A 18 15.66 -11.51 9.25
N LYS A 19 15.07 -11.09 8.11
CA LYS A 19 14.40 -9.80 7.97
C LYS A 19 13.27 -9.64 8.98
N TYR A 20 12.42 -10.67 9.13
CA TYR A 20 11.33 -10.64 10.10
C TYR A 20 11.83 -10.57 11.54
N GLU A 21 12.86 -11.34 11.88
CA GLU A 21 13.47 -11.31 13.21
C GLU A 21 14.08 -9.93 13.52
N ALA A 22 14.71 -9.28 12.53
CA ALA A 22 15.18 -7.90 12.65
C ALA A 22 14.00 -6.93 12.87
N ALA A 23 12.95 -7.02 12.05
CA ALA A 23 11.74 -6.22 12.22
C ALA A 23 11.14 -6.36 13.62
N ARG A 24 11.05 -7.59 14.14
CA ARG A 24 10.58 -7.87 15.51
C ARG A 24 11.45 -7.22 16.59
N ARG A 25 12.78 -7.26 16.43
CA ARG A 25 13.71 -6.57 17.36
C ARG A 25 13.50 -5.06 17.35
N PHE A 26 13.12 -4.49 16.20
CA PHE A 26 12.83 -3.05 16.04
C PHE A 26 11.42 -2.65 16.49
N GLY A 27 10.59 -3.62 16.92
CA GLY A 27 9.24 -3.38 17.48
C GLY A 27 8.10 -3.49 16.47
N PHE A 28 8.35 -3.95 15.23
CA PHE A 28 7.31 -4.21 14.24
C PHE A 28 6.61 -5.55 14.47
N ASP A 29 5.35 -5.67 14.04
CA ASP A 29 4.54 -6.89 14.18
C ASP A 29 4.68 -7.82 12.98
N ALA A 30 4.90 -7.26 11.78
CA ALA A 30 4.84 -7.94 10.51
C ALA A 30 5.81 -7.35 9.49
N LEU A 31 5.90 -7.99 8.32
CA LEU A 31 6.54 -7.42 7.14
C LEU A 31 5.48 -6.94 6.13
N GLU A 32 5.83 -5.93 5.33
CA GLU A 32 5.21 -5.65 4.05
C GLU A 32 6.14 -6.19 2.97
N LEU A 33 5.63 -7.05 2.07
CA LEU A 33 6.44 -7.66 1.02
C LEU A 33 6.56 -6.69 -0.15
N SER A 34 7.79 -6.28 -0.48
CA SER A 34 8.08 -5.25 -1.50
C SER A 34 9.01 -5.71 -2.62
N GLU A 35 9.56 -6.92 -2.54
CA GLU A 35 10.42 -7.48 -3.58
C GLU A 35 9.65 -7.72 -4.90
N ARG A 36 10.38 -7.70 -6.01
CA ARG A 36 9.78 -7.88 -7.34
C ARG A 36 10.53 -8.97 -8.11
N PRO A 37 9.85 -10.09 -8.44
CA PRO A 37 8.46 -10.45 -8.11
C PRO A 37 8.29 -10.92 -6.64
N ALA A 38 7.14 -10.64 -6.04
CA ALA A 38 6.85 -10.97 -4.63
C ALA A 38 6.43 -12.43 -4.39
N PHE A 39 6.44 -13.29 -5.41
CA PHE A 39 5.92 -14.66 -5.31
C PHE A 39 6.72 -15.54 -4.36
N ASP A 40 8.04 -15.46 -4.39
CA ASP A 40 8.90 -16.33 -3.58
C ASP A 40 8.89 -15.90 -2.11
N GLU A 41 8.87 -14.60 -1.83
CA GLU A 41 8.72 -14.03 -0.50
C GLU A 41 7.34 -14.38 0.10
N ALA A 42 6.27 -14.28 -0.68
CA ALA A 42 4.92 -14.65 -0.22
C ALA A 42 4.84 -16.14 0.12
N ARG A 43 5.39 -17.02 -0.73
CA ARG A 43 5.49 -18.46 -0.44
C ARG A 43 6.38 -18.76 0.77
N ALA A 44 7.48 -18.01 0.94
CA ALA A 44 8.34 -18.13 2.11
C ALA A 44 7.58 -17.72 3.38
N ALA A 45 6.86 -16.59 3.34
CA ALA A 45 6.05 -16.12 4.46
C ALA A 45 5.00 -17.15 4.89
N ILE A 46 4.30 -17.79 3.92
CA ILE A 46 3.34 -18.88 4.18
C ILE A 46 4.03 -20.07 4.87
N ARG A 47 5.11 -20.59 4.26
CA ARG A 47 5.82 -21.77 4.81
C ARG A 47 6.33 -21.51 6.23
N GLU A 48 6.82 -20.31 6.47
CA GLU A 48 7.50 -19.95 7.71
C GLU A 48 6.56 -19.26 8.73
N LYS A 49 5.28 -19.08 8.35
CA LYS A 49 4.26 -18.42 9.18
C LYS A 49 4.71 -17.02 9.62
N ILE A 50 5.29 -16.26 8.71
CA ILE A 50 5.67 -14.86 8.93
C ILE A 50 4.44 -13.98 8.70
N PRO A 51 4.04 -13.15 9.68
CA PRO A 51 2.94 -12.21 9.50
C PRO A 51 3.27 -11.17 8.41
N VAL A 52 2.29 -10.92 7.53
CA VAL A 52 2.38 -9.95 6.44
C VAL A 52 1.22 -8.97 6.53
N THR A 53 1.51 -7.66 6.41
CA THR A 53 0.49 -6.61 6.38
C THR A 53 -0.07 -6.39 4.99
N ALA A 54 0.79 -6.44 3.96
CA ALA A 54 0.38 -6.32 2.55
C ALA A 54 1.47 -6.87 1.63
N ILE A 55 1.08 -7.19 0.39
CA ILE A 55 1.99 -7.39 -0.74
C ILE A 55 1.98 -6.08 -1.55
N ALA A 56 3.06 -5.30 -1.49
CA ALA A 56 3.16 -3.98 -2.11
C ALA A 56 3.56 -4.07 -3.59
N GLY A 57 2.65 -4.53 -4.44
CA GLY A 57 2.91 -4.73 -5.87
C GLY A 57 3.55 -6.08 -6.19
N GLY A 58 4.64 -6.08 -6.98
CA GLY A 58 5.37 -7.33 -7.30
C GLY A 58 4.86 -8.08 -8.53
N TYR A 59 4.00 -7.47 -9.34
CA TYR A 59 3.49 -7.98 -10.61
C TYR A 59 4.13 -7.28 -11.80
N ARG A 60 4.16 -7.95 -12.95
CA ARG A 60 4.70 -7.42 -14.20
C ARG A 60 3.66 -6.58 -14.93
N GLY A 61 4.09 -5.46 -15.54
CA GLY A 61 3.20 -4.56 -16.28
C GLY A 61 2.17 -3.86 -15.38
N TRP A 62 1.14 -3.31 -16.03
CA TRP A 62 0.11 -2.52 -15.37
C TRP A 62 -1.27 -2.85 -15.96
N LEU A 63 -2.35 -2.61 -15.23
CA LEU A 63 -3.71 -2.87 -15.71
C LEU A 63 -4.11 -1.99 -16.89
N ILE A 64 -3.44 -0.86 -17.08
CA ILE A 64 -3.61 0.06 -18.22
C ILE A 64 -2.30 0.26 -18.99
N ASP A 65 -1.40 -0.72 -19.00
CA ASP A 65 -0.17 -0.64 -19.80
C ASP A 65 -0.50 -0.34 -21.28
N PRO A 66 0.33 0.41 -22.02
CA PRO A 66 0.15 0.58 -23.46
C PRO A 66 0.26 -0.73 -24.24
N ASP A 67 0.98 -1.72 -23.71
CA ASP A 67 1.19 -3.03 -24.31
C ASP A 67 0.14 -4.03 -23.77
N PRO A 68 -0.74 -4.60 -24.64
CA PRO A 68 -1.73 -5.58 -24.24
C PRO A 68 -1.16 -6.85 -23.61
N GLU A 69 0.05 -7.27 -24.00
CA GLU A 69 0.71 -8.45 -23.41
C GLU A 69 1.10 -8.18 -21.95
N LYS A 70 1.52 -6.96 -21.66
CA LYS A 70 1.81 -6.54 -20.27
C LYS A 70 0.54 -6.39 -19.43
N ILE A 71 -0.59 -5.94 -20.01
CA ILE A 71 -1.89 -5.96 -19.34
C ILE A 71 -2.26 -7.40 -18.96
N ALA A 72 -2.12 -8.34 -19.90
CA ALA A 72 -2.41 -9.75 -19.66
C ALA A 72 -1.50 -10.33 -18.57
N ALA A 73 -0.19 -10.01 -18.61
CA ALA A 73 0.76 -10.42 -17.59
C ALA A 73 0.43 -9.83 -16.22
N ALA A 74 0.08 -8.54 -16.13
CA ALA A 74 -0.35 -7.90 -14.89
C ALA A 74 -1.57 -8.59 -14.28
N ARG A 75 -2.59 -8.85 -15.08
CA ARG A 75 -3.82 -9.55 -14.63
C ARG A 75 -3.51 -10.94 -14.09
N ALA A 76 -2.66 -11.71 -14.78
CA ALA A 76 -2.29 -13.06 -14.36
C ALA A 76 -1.46 -13.05 -13.07
N ASP A 77 -0.48 -12.17 -12.97
CA ASP A 77 0.36 -12.04 -11.78
C ASP A 77 -0.45 -11.56 -10.57
N ILE A 78 -1.29 -10.53 -10.73
CA ILE A 78 -2.16 -10.04 -9.66
C ILE A 78 -3.10 -11.15 -9.20
N ALA A 79 -3.72 -11.92 -10.10
CA ALA A 79 -4.58 -13.04 -9.73
C ALA A 79 -3.83 -14.08 -8.88
N SER A 80 -2.59 -14.44 -9.28
CA SER A 80 -1.77 -15.37 -8.51
C SER A 80 -1.32 -14.83 -7.15
N LEU A 81 -1.05 -13.50 -7.06
CA LEU A 81 -0.71 -12.86 -5.80
C LEU A 81 -1.93 -12.72 -4.88
N ILE A 82 -3.14 -12.59 -5.43
CA ILE A 82 -4.39 -12.63 -4.67
C ILE A 82 -4.55 -13.98 -3.96
N ASP A 83 -4.25 -15.10 -4.62
CA ASP A 83 -4.31 -16.41 -3.99
C ASP A 83 -3.34 -16.51 -2.80
N LEU A 84 -2.09 -16.05 -2.98
CA LEU A 84 -1.09 -16.02 -1.90
C LEU A 84 -1.48 -15.04 -0.77
N ALA A 85 -2.06 -13.89 -1.10
CA ALA A 85 -2.57 -12.93 -0.12
C ALA A 85 -3.72 -13.51 0.71
N GLY A 86 -4.59 -14.31 0.08
CA GLY A 86 -5.66 -15.05 0.79
C GLY A 86 -5.10 -16.05 1.80
N GLU A 87 -4.07 -16.82 1.43
CA GLU A 87 -3.39 -17.74 2.36
C GLU A 87 -2.69 -17.00 3.52
N LEU A 88 -2.19 -15.78 3.26
CA LEU A 88 -1.56 -14.92 4.27
C LEU A 88 -2.58 -14.14 5.13
N GLY A 89 -3.85 -14.13 4.76
CA GLY A 89 -4.90 -13.34 5.42
C GLY A 89 -4.74 -11.83 5.24
N THR A 90 -4.19 -11.39 4.11
CA THR A 90 -3.89 -9.99 3.82
C THR A 90 -4.42 -9.55 2.45
N GLY A 91 -3.79 -8.55 1.83
CA GLY A 91 -4.15 -8.04 0.50
C GLY A 91 -2.94 -7.64 -0.34
N ILE A 92 -3.23 -7.29 -1.58
CA ILE A 92 -2.26 -6.80 -2.55
C ILE A 92 -2.53 -5.33 -2.89
N VAL A 93 -1.48 -4.51 -2.94
CA VAL A 93 -1.55 -3.13 -3.41
C VAL A 93 -1.53 -3.10 -4.93
N VAL A 94 -2.50 -2.41 -5.53
CA VAL A 94 -2.66 -2.29 -6.98
C VAL A 94 -2.78 -0.82 -7.37
N VAL A 95 -1.94 -0.42 -8.34
CA VAL A 95 -1.98 0.90 -8.97
C VAL A 95 -2.43 0.77 -10.44
N PRO A 96 -3.08 1.79 -11.05
CA PRO A 96 -3.46 1.75 -12.47
C PRO A 96 -2.27 1.57 -13.39
N ILE A 97 -1.28 2.44 -13.21
CA ILE A 97 0.00 2.47 -13.92
C ILE A 97 0.99 3.29 -13.10
N TRP A 98 2.28 2.96 -13.19
CA TRP A 98 3.36 3.77 -12.62
C TRP A 98 4.21 4.35 -13.73
N GLY A 99 4.55 5.66 -13.65
CA GLY A 99 5.37 6.35 -14.64
C GLY A 99 4.58 7.13 -15.70
N ARG A 100 3.24 7.14 -15.67
CA ARG A 100 2.41 8.06 -16.44
C ARG A 100 2.16 9.32 -15.64
N THR A 101 2.58 10.48 -16.15
CA THR A 101 2.49 11.75 -15.43
C THR A 101 1.80 12.83 -16.26
N ARG A 102 1.26 13.86 -15.59
CA ARG A 102 0.60 14.99 -16.25
C ARG A 102 1.60 15.96 -16.92
N ASN A 103 2.74 16.17 -16.28
CA ASN A 103 3.63 17.30 -16.59
C ASN A 103 4.97 16.87 -17.17
N VAL A 104 5.31 15.60 -17.12
CA VAL A 104 6.57 15.06 -17.65
C VAL A 104 6.19 13.94 -18.61
N PRO A 105 6.80 13.85 -19.80
CA PRO A 105 6.58 12.72 -20.70
C PRO A 105 6.89 11.42 -19.97
N GLY A 106 5.83 10.72 -19.60
CA GLY A 106 5.89 9.41 -18.99
C GLY A 106 5.47 8.34 -20.00
N ILE A 107 4.90 7.25 -19.52
CA ILE A 107 4.37 6.20 -20.38
C ILE A 107 3.12 6.72 -21.09
N ALA A 108 3.21 6.90 -22.41
CA ALA A 108 2.06 7.24 -23.23
C ALA A 108 1.26 5.96 -23.52
N THR A 109 -0.02 5.94 -23.13
CA THR A 109 -0.91 4.80 -23.41
C THR A 109 -1.56 4.88 -24.80
N GLY A 110 -1.57 6.07 -25.41
CA GLY A 110 -2.30 6.32 -26.66
C GLY A 110 -3.81 6.48 -26.47
N ARG A 111 -4.30 6.43 -25.22
CA ARG A 111 -5.71 6.55 -24.84
C ARG A 111 -5.93 7.87 -24.07
N THR A 112 -7.17 8.32 -24.05
CA THR A 112 -7.62 9.39 -23.17
C THR A 112 -7.63 8.91 -21.70
N ARG A 113 -7.75 9.84 -20.76
CA ARG A 113 -7.91 9.50 -19.35
C ARG A 113 -9.16 8.64 -19.11
N ASP A 114 -10.28 9.00 -19.70
CA ASP A 114 -11.56 8.28 -19.53
C ASP A 114 -11.47 6.84 -20.07
N GLU A 115 -10.76 6.63 -21.19
CA GLU A 115 -10.50 5.30 -21.73
C GLU A 115 -9.60 4.48 -20.79
N ASP A 116 -8.57 5.09 -20.19
CA ASP A 116 -7.71 4.43 -19.22
C ASP A 116 -8.45 4.11 -17.91
N GLU A 117 -9.30 5.01 -17.42
CA GLU A 117 -10.14 4.76 -16.25
C GLU A 117 -11.12 3.60 -16.50
N THR A 118 -11.73 3.56 -17.69
CA THR A 118 -12.59 2.45 -18.09
C THR A 118 -11.83 1.13 -18.12
N LEU A 119 -10.66 1.11 -18.75
CA LEU A 119 -9.82 -0.09 -18.83
C LEU A 119 -9.33 -0.57 -17.47
N PHE A 120 -9.03 0.37 -16.56
CA PHE A 120 -8.66 0.05 -15.18
C PHE A 120 -9.80 -0.65 -14.43
N LEU A 121 -11.02 -0.10 -14.52
CA LEU A 121 -12.22 -0.71 -13.92
C LEU A 121 -12.53 -2.10 -14.50
N GLU A 122 -12.41 -2.25 -15.84
CA GLU A 122 -12.57 -3.54 -16.49
C GLU A 122 -11.55 -4.59 -16.04
N GLY A 123 -10.32 -4.14 -15.78
CA GLY A 123 -9.24 -4.99 -15.24
C GLY A 123 -9.45 -5.37 -13.79
N LEU A 124 -9.89 -4.43 -12.95
CA LEU A 124 -10.11 -4.64 -11.52
C LEU A 124 -11.31 -5.52 -11.20
N ARG A 125 -12.41 -5.38 -11.95
CA ARG A 125 -13.67 -6.10 -11.66
C ARG A 125 -13.52 -7.61 -11.51
N PRO A 126 -12.90 -8.34 -12.47
CA PRO A 126 -12.68 -9.78 -12.32
C PRO A 126 -11.70 -10.13 -11.20
N LEU A 127 -10.71 -9.26 -10.93
CA LEU A 127 -9.74 -9.45 -9.85
C LEU A 127 -10.40 -9.26 -8.47
N ALA A 128 -11.29 -8.29 -8.33
CA ALA A 128 -12.07 -8.09 -7.12
C ALA A 128 -12.95 -9.31 -6.79
N ALA A 129 -13.66 -9.84 -7.79
CA ALA A 129 -14.43 -11.08 -7.62
C ALA A 129 -13.54 -12.30 -7.31
N HIS A 130 -12.31 -12.32 -7.80
CA HIS A 130 -11.33 -13.36 -7.44
C HIS A 130 -10.90 -13.19 -5.97
N ALA A 131 -10.57 -11.97 -5.56
CA ALA A 131 -10.15 -11.67 -4.18
C ALA A 131 -11.23 -12.05 -3.14
N GLU A 132 -12.51 -11.79 -3.43
CA GLU A 132 -13.62 -12.24 -2.58
C GLU A 132 -13.62 -13.76 -2.39
N ARG A 133 -13.44 -14.52 -3.46
CA ARG A 133 -13.39 -16.01 -3.39
C ARG A 133 -12.15 -16.53 -2.67
N ALA A 134 -11.02 -15.84 -2.82
CA ALA A 134 -9.76 -16.20 -2.16
C ALA A 134 -9.68 -15.73 -0.70
N GLY A 135 -10.64 -14.93 -0.22
CA GLY A 135 -10.57 -14.30 1.11
C GLY A 135 -9.44 -13.28 1.23
N ALA A 136 -9.00 -12.72 0.11
CA ALA A 136 -7.97 -11.69 0.02
C ALA A 136 -8.58 -10.29 -0.13
N ARG A 137 -7.75 -9.26 0.02
CA ARG A 137 -8.11 -7.87 -0.24
C ARG A 137 -7.29 -7.30 -1.40
N ILE A 138 -7.84 -6.32 -2.11
CA ILE A 138 -7.11 -5.48 -3.04
C ILE A 138 -7.14 -4.06 -2.49
N PHE A 139 -5.99 -3.46 -2.39
CA PHE A 139 -5.79 -2.10 -1.94
C PHE A 139 -5.46 -1.21 -3.14
N ILE A 140 -6.39 -0.33 -3.56
CA ILE A 140 -6.16 0.64 -4.64
C ILE A 140 -5.33 1.78 -4.06
N GLU A 141 -4.14 2.00 -4.61
CA GLU A 141 -3.23 3.04 -4.15
C GLU A 141 -3.23 4.24 -5.10
N PRO A 142 -3.63 5.42 -4.62
CA PRO A 142 -3.37 6.68 -5.32
C PRO A 142 -1.88 7.01 -5.30
N LEU A 143 -1.31 7.31 -6.46
CA LEU A 143 0.06 7.79 -6.58
C LEU A 143 0.07 9.27 -6.95
N ASN A 144 1.04 10.01 -6.44
CA ASN A 144 1.16 11.44 -6.74
C ASN A 144 1.33 11.73 -8.24
N ARG A 145 1.05 12.98 -8.62
CA ARG A 145 1.04 13.50 -10.01
C ARG A 145 2.35 13.31 -10.79
N TYR A 146 3.43 13.02 -10.11
CA TYR A 146 4.73 12.77 -10.74
C TYR A 146 4.91 11.30 -11.12
N GLN A 147 4.05 10.41 -10.65
CA GLN A 147 4.11 8.97 -10.89
C GLN A 147 2.87 8.42 -11.60
N ASN A 148 1.71 9.07 -11.45
CA ASN A 148 0.45 8.66 -12.05
C ASN A 148 -0.42 9.90 -12.35
N ASP A 149 -1.37 9.78 -13.28
CA ASP A 149 -2.35 10.83 -13.57
C ASP A 149 -3.80 10.32 -13.62
N VAL A 150 -4.02 9.04 -13.32
CA VAL A 150 -5.34 8.39 -13.36
C VAL A 150 -5.97 8.31 -11.98
N CYS A 151 -5.20 7.88 -10.96
CA CYS A 151 -5.65 7.76 -9.58
C CYS A 151 -4.61 8.46 -8.70
N VAL A 152 -4.86 9.70 -8.31
CA VAL A 152 -3.85 10.54 -7.62
C VAL A 152 -4.28 10.99 -6.23
N THR A 153 -5.58 10.94 -5.92
CA THR A 153 -6.13 11.31 -4.61
C THR A 153 -6.89 10.16 -3.98
N ILE A 154 -7.10 10.24 -2.67
CA ILE A 154 -7.99 9.33 -1.95
C ILE A 154 -9.39 9.33 -2.57
N ALA A 155 -9.90 10.50 -2.97
CA ALA A 155 -11.19 10.62 -3.65
C ALA A 155 -11.24 9.88 -5.00
N ASP A 156 -10.14 9.89 -5.79
CA ASP A 156 -10.06 9.08 -7.01
C ASP A 156 -10.17 7.58 -6.70
N ALA A 157 -9.44 7.09 -5.67
CA ALA A 157 -9.48 5.67 -5.31
C ALA A 157 -10.85 5.25 -4.76
N ILE A 158 -11.50 6.09 -3.96
CA ILE A 158 -12.89 5.87 -3.49
C ILE A 158 -13.82 5.72 -4.70
N ARG A 159 -13.72 6.60 -5.70
CA ARG A 159 -14.53 6.56 -6.92
C ARG A 159 -14.36 5.22 -7.67
N PHE A 160 -13.13 4.73 -7.81
CA PHE A 160 -12.87 3.42 -8.44
C PHE A 160 -13.41 2.26 -7.63
N ARG A 161 -13.19 2.29 -6.32
CA ARG A 161 -13.71 1.27 -5.39
C ARG A 161 -15.23 1.20 -5.45
N ASP A 162 -15.90 2.33 -5.35
CA ASP A 162 -17.36 2.39 -5.32
C ASP A 162 -18.00 2.03 -6.67
N ALA A 163 -17.32 2.30 -7.80
CA ALA A 163 -17.80 1.89 -9.13
C ALA A 163 -17.80 0.36 -9.34
N ILE A 164 -17.03 -0.39 -8.55
CA ILE A 164 -17.01 -1.86 -8.61
C ILE A 164 -17.89 -2.46 -7.53
N ASP A 165 -18.00 -1.81 -6.37
CA ASP A 165 -18.82 -2.22 -5.20
C ASP A 165 -18.53 -3.66 -4.74
N SER A 166 -17.24 -3.95 -4.48
CA SER A 166 -16.78 -5.24 -4.01
C SER A 166 -16.32 -5.15 -2.55
N ALA A 167 -16.69 -6.16 -1.75
CA ALA A 167 -16.26 -6.27 -0.37
C ALA A 167 -14.75 -6.54 -0.21
N ALA A 168 -14.06 -6.94 -1.29
CA ALA A 168 -12.60 -7.16 -1.31
C ALA A 168 -11.79 -5.93 -1.71
N LEU A 169 -12.45 -4.83 -2.18
CA LEU A 169 -11.76 -3.62 -2.61
C LEU A 169 -11.72 -2.56 -1.52
N PHE A 170 -10.53 -2.06 -1.27
CA PHE A 170 -10.25 -1.00 -0.30
C PHE A 170 -9.29 0.04 -0.90
N VAL A 171 -9.12 1.15 -0.19
CA VAL A 171 -8.23 2.26 -0.52
C VAL A 171 -6.99 2.18 0.34
N VAL A 172 -5.83 2.56 -0.22
CA VAL A 172 -4.59 2.84 0.53
C VAL A 172 -4.50 4.34 0.80
N GLY A 173 -4.12 4.70 2.03
CA GLY A 173 -3.63 6.04 2.35
C GLY A 173 -2.11 6.00 2.49
N ASP A 174 -1.36 6.37 1.45
CA ASP A 174 0.10 6.55 1.54
C ASP A 174 0.41 8.01 1.85
N THR A 175 0.98 8.26 3.04
CA THR A 175 1.23 9.62 3.55
C THR A 175 2.20 10.41 2.68
N PHE A 176 3.16 9.78 2.01
CA PHE A 176 4.05 10.47 1.07
C PHE A 176 3.30 10.97 -0.17
N HIS A 177 2.45 10.14 -0.77
CA HIS A 177 1.65 10.54 -1.92
C HIS A 177 0.61 11.58 -1.54
N MET A 178 -0.06 11.39 -0.41
CA MET A 178 -1.04 12.33 0.13
C MET A 178 -0.44 13.69 0.46
N ASN A 179 0.79 13.76 0.99
CA ASN A 179 1.49 15.01 1.25
C ASN A 179 1.70 15.90 0.00
N ILE A 180 1.66 15.30 -1.18
CA ILE A 180 1.79 16.02 -2.46
C ILE A 180 0.42 16.41 -3.04
N GLU A 181 -0.59 15.56 -2.86
CA GLU A 181 -1.87 15.66 -3.57
C GLU A 181 -3.03 16.16 -2.71
N GLU A 182 -3.05 15.84 -1.42
CA GLU A 182 -4.18 16.19 -0.55
C GLU A 182 -3.99 17.57 0.07
N ALA A 183 -5.07 18.36 0.10
CA ALA A 183 -5.07 19.64 0.80
C ALA A 183 -5.04 19.46 2.33
N ASP A 184 -5.66 18.39 2.81
CA ASP A 184 -5.72 17.98 4.21
C ASP A 184 -5.76 16.44 4.26
N MET A 185 -4.65 15.83 4.70
CA MET A 185 -4.51 14.38 4.74
C MET A 185 -5.45 13.73 5.76
N ALA A 186 -5.63 14.36 6.92
CA ALA A 186 -6.49 13.82 7.96
C ALA A 186 -7.96 13.79 7.51
N SER A 187 -8.43 14.88 6.89
CA SER A 187 -9.79 14.94 6.32
C SER A 187 -9.96 13.92 5.19
N SER A 188 -8.98 13.76 4.30
CA SER A 188 -9.08 12.80 3.19
C SER A 188 -9.14 11.35 3.67
N LEU A 189 -8.40 11.00 4.75
CA LEU A 189 -8.52 9.69 5.39
C LEU A 189 -9.89 9.48 6.04
N ALA A 190 -10.39 10.50 6.76
CA ALA A 190 -11.71 10.44 7.37
C ALA A 190 -12.82 10.26 6.33
N ASP A 191 -12.73 10.91 5.17
CA ASP A 191 -13.67 10.77 4.06
C ASP A 191 -13.64 9.35 3.44
N ALA A 192 -12.49 8.66 3.49
CA ALA A 192 -12.43 7.27 3.07
C ALA A 192 -13.25 6.35 3.99
N GLY A 193 -13.26 6.61 5.30
CA GLY A 193 -14.04 5.84 6.27
C GLY A 193 -13.74 4.34 6.18
N GLU A 194 -14.78 3.51 6.19
CA GLU A 194 -14.66 2.04 6.09
C GLU A 194 -14.05 1.54 4.78
N ARG A 195 -13.87 2.41 3.77
CA ARG A 195 -13.21 2.09 2.51
C ARG A 195 -11.68 2.03 2.66
N LEU A 196 -11.12 2.67 3.70
CA LEU A 196 -9.69 2.64 3.98
C LEU A 196 -9.31 1.27 4.54
N GLY A 197 -8.53 0.52 3.80
CA GLY A 197 -8.13 -0.84 4.18
C GLY A 197 -6.67 -0.97 4.59
N TYR A 198 -5.83 -0.03 4.20
CA TYR A 198 -4.41 -0.04 4.48
C TYR A 198 -3.83 1.38 4.53
N VAL A 199 -2.85 1.61 5.38
CA VAL A 199 -2.13 2.87 5.46
C VAL A 199 -0.65 2.61 5.28
N GLN A 200 -0.03 3.26 4.30
CA GLN A 200 1.42 3.27 4.12
C GLN A 200 1.99 4.59 4.63
N MET A 201 3.06 4.51 5.39
CA MET A 201 3.66 5.67 6.03
C MET A 201 5.11 5.87 5.60
N ALA A 202 5.37 7.04 5.07
CA ALA A 202 6.67 7.66 4.95
C ALA A 202 6.54 9.15 5.26
N ASP A 203 7.65 9.80 5.59
CA ASP A 203 7.67 11.24 5.78
C ASP A 203 7.84 12.00 4.45
N SER A 204 7.82 13.30 4.48
CA SER A 204 7.77 14.20 3.32
C SER A 204 8.90 14.01 2.29
N GLN A 205 10.07 13.50 2.70
CA GLN A 205 11.17 13.13 1.79
C GLN A 205 11.18 11.65 1.41
N ARG A 206 10.12 10.92 1.75
CA ARG A 206 9.99 9.46 1.62
C ARG A 206 11.06 8.68 2.41
N PHE A 207 11.54 9.26 3.51
CA PHE A 207 12.22 8.58 4.61
C PHE A 207 11.19 8.06 5.63
N GLU A 208 11.67 7.41 6.70
CA GLU A 208 10.81 6.91 7.76
C GLU A 208 10.06 8.04 8.48
N PRO A 209 8.85 7.77 9.05
CA PRO A 209 8.10 8.73 9.85
C PRO A 209 8.93 9.33 10.98
N GLY A 210 8.88 10.65 11.11
CA GLY A 210 9.67 11.45 12.07
C GLY A 210 10.97 12.02 11.49
N ALA A 211 11.30 11.73 10.23
CA ALA A 211 12.47 12.30 9.54
C ALA A 211 12.17 13.59 8.77
N GLY A 212 10.89 13.96 8.58
CA GLY A 212 10.45 15.10 7.80
C GLY A 212 9.52 16.03 8.56
N HIS A 213 8.46 16.52 7.89
CA HIS A 213 7.56 17.53 8.45
C HIS A 213 6.07 17.13 8.41
N ILE A 214 5.74 15.88 8.10
CA ILE A 214 4.34 15.43 8.13
C ILE A 214 3.83 15.41 9.56
N ASP A 215 2.65 16.01 9.77
CA ASP A 215 1.94 15.94 11.05
C ASP A 215 1.22 14.59 11.22
N PHE A 216 1.96 13.60 11.71
CA PHE A 216 1.40 12.28 12.00
C PHE A 216 0.37 12.31 13.13
N SER A 217 0.42 13.28 14.06
CA SER A 217 -0.56 13.37 15.14
C SER A 217 -1.97 13.60 14.60
N SER A 218 -2.13 14.51 13.62
CA SER A 218 -3.43 14.74 12.97
C SER A 218 -3.92 13.52 12.19
N ILE A 219 -3.02 12.79 11.52
CA ILE A 219 -3.33 11.57 10.78
C ILE A 219 -3.84 10.48 11.76
N PHE A 220 -3.11 10.22 12.83
CA PHE A 220 -3.53 9.23 13.82
C PHE A 220 -4.82 9.60 14.56
N ALA A 221 -5.02 10.89 14.84
CA ALA A 221 -6.29 11.36 15.40
C ALA A 221 -7.48 11.09 14.46
N ALA A 222 -7.30 11.28 13.13
CA ALA A 222 -8.32 10.93 12.14
C ALA A 222 -8.57 9.42 12.09
N LEU A 223 -7.51 8.59 12.08
CA LEU A 223 -7.63 7.13 12.09
C LEU A 223 -8.35 6.63 13.34
N GLY A 224 -8.01 7.15 14.52
CA GLY A 224 -8.69 6.82 15.78
C GLY A 224 -10.16 7.26 15.77
N GLY A 225 -10.41 8.51 15.33
CA GLY A 225 -11.78 9.07 15.25
C GLY A 225 -12.74 8.32 14.33
N MET A 226 -12.22 7.67 13.29
CA MET A 226 -13.02 6.82 12.39
C MET A 226 -13.05 5.34 12.80
N GLY A 227 -12.35 4.94 13.88
CA GLY A 227 -12.27 3.56 14.33
C GLY A 227 -11.52 2.65 13.35
N TYR A 228 -10.41 3.12 12.79
CA TYR A 228 -9.62 2.35 11.83
C TYR A 228 -9.08 1.05 12.44
N GLU A 229 -9.32 -0.08 11.78
CA GLU A 229 -8.89 -1.42 12.21
C GLU A 229 -7.90 -2.09 11.24
N GLY A 230 -7.51 -1.39 10.18
CA GLY A 230 -6.54 -1.90 9.20
C GLY A 230 -5.11 -1.90 9.70
N ASP A 231 -4.23 -2.49 8.93
CA ASP A 231 -2.79 -2.50 9.20
C ASP A 231 -2.10 -1.22 8.70
N ILE A 232 -0.91 -0.96 9.25
CA ILE A 232 -0.03 0.14 8.87
C ILE A 232 1.29 -0.45 8.37
N GLY A 233 1.78 0.00 7.22
CA GLY A 233 3.09 -0.36 6.66
C GLY A 233 4.04 0.83 6.61
N ILE A 234 5.30 0.64 6.98
CA ILE A 234 6.34 1.65 6.76
C ILE A 234 6.94 1.40 5.37
N GLU A 235 6.66 2.34 4.44
CA GLU A 235 7.11 2.31 3.06
C GLU A 235 7.98 3.53 2.74
N CYS A 236 9.30 3.35 2.74
CA CYS A 236 10.26 4.43 2.47
C CYS A 236 11.06 4.16 1.19
N SER A 237 11.55 5.19 0.52
CA SER A 237 12.52 5.01 -0.57
C SER A 237 13.85 4.52 -0.03
N SER A 238 14.27 5.07 1.11
CA SER A 238 15.45 4.71 1.89
C SER A 238 15.23 5.17 3.33
N LEU A 239 16.13 4.79 4.22
CA LEU A 239 16.15 5.30 5.59
C LEU A 239 17.09 6.51 5.69
N SER A 240 16.80 7.42 6.63
CA SER A 240 17.62 8.61 6.88
C SER A 240 18.95 8.28 7.58
N GLY A 241 19.11 7.06 8.08
CA GLY A 241 20.29 6.60 8.81
C GLY A 241 20.36 5.08 8.95
N ASP A 242 21.15 4.64 9.92
CA ASP A 242 21.33 3.21 10.21
C ASP A 242 19.98 2.57 10.63
N PRO A 243 19.52 1.48 9.98
CA PRO A 243 18.31 0.78 10.37
C PRO A 243 18.22 0.40 11.83
N GLU A 244 19.34 0.00 12.46
CA GLU A 244 19.41 -0.35 13.90
C GLU A 244 19.11 0.85 14.81
N VAL A 245 19.19 2.07 14.30
CA VAL A 245 18.93 3.30 15.07
C VAL A 245 17.56 3.89 14.70
N VAL A 246 17.28 4.04 13.40
CA VAL A 246 16.11 4.80 12.96
C VAL A 246 14.82 3.99 13.07
N LEU A 247 14.83 2.70 12.75
CA LEU A 247 13.61 1.88 12.79
C LEU A 247 13.04 1.68 14.20
N PRO A 248 13.83 1.43 15.25
CA PRO A 248 13.32 1.42 16.63
C PRO A 248 12.70 2.77 17.06
N ARG A 249 13.27 3.90 16.61
CA ARG A 249 12.72 5.23 16.89
C ARG A 249 11.39 5.45 16.17
N THR A 250 11.30 5.03 14.92
CA THR A 250 10.07 5.10 14.12
C THR A 250 8.96 4.28 14.74
N THR A 251 9.24 3.03 15.15
CA THR A 251 8.21 2.21 15.83
C THR A 251 7.78 2.81 17.16
N ALA A 252 8.70 3.36 17.95
CA ALA A 252 8.35 4.04 19.19
C ALA A 252 7.39 5.22 18.93
N LEU A 253 7.71 6.08 17.96
CA LEU A 253 6.84 7.19 17.55
C LEU A 253 5.45 6.68 17.15
N ILE A 254 5.37 5.69 16.25
CA ILE A 254 4.09 5.14 15.80
C ILE A 254 3.27 4.56 16.94
N ARG A 255 3.91 3.81 17.87
CA ARG A 255 3.24 3.24 19.04
C ARG A 255 2.72 4.31 20.01
N ASP A 256 3.46 5.42 20.17
CA ASP A 256 3.00 6.56 20.96
C ASP A 256 1.76 7.19 20.34
N LEU A 257 1.78 7.46 19.03
CA LEU A 257 0.66 8.02 18.28
C LEU A 257 -0.58 7.11 18.31
N ILE A 258 -0.41 5.79 18.18
CA ILE A 258 -1.49 4.80 18.32
C ILE A 258 -2.15 4.93 19.71
N ARG A 259 -1.35 5.01 20.78
CA ARG A 259 -1.89 5.14 22.14
C ARG A 259 -2.62 6.47 22.36
N GLU A 260 -2.08 7.56 21.85
CA GLU A 260 -2.64 8.91 21.99
C GLU A 260 -3.96 9.09 21.21
N SER A 261 -4.09 8.40 20.09
CA SER A 261 -5.29 8.46 19.22
C SER A 261 -6.41 7.50 19.62
N GLU A 262 -6.22 6.70 20.68
CA GLU A 262 -7.17 5.66 21.09
C GLU A 262 -7.48 4.62 19.98
N LEU A 263 -6.58 4.50 18.99
CA LEU A 263 -6.66 3.44 18.00
C LEU A 263 -6.68 2.09 18.71
N ALA A 264 -7.62 1.21 18.35
CA ALA A 264 -7.73 -0.12 18.95
C ALA A 264 -6.46 -0.94 18.70
N VAL A 265 -5.73 -1.22 19.77
CA VAL A 265 -4.49 -2.03 19.77
C VAL A 265 -4.82 -3.46 20.17
#